data_95f52afbd73586a6524c76c44bcec7d4
#
_entry.id   95f52afbd73586a6524c76c44bcec7d4
#
_cell.length_a   1.000
_cell.length_b   1.000
_cell.length_c   1.000
_cell.angle_alpha   90.00
_cell.angle_beta   90.00
_cell.angle_gamma   90.00
#
_symmetry.space_group_name_H-M   'P 1'
#
loop_
_entity.id
_entity.type
_entity.pdbx_description
1 polymer ?
#
loop_
_entity_poly.entity_id
_entity_poly.type
_entity_poly.pdbx_seq_one_letter_code
_entity_poly.pdbx_strand_id
1 'polypeptide(L)'
;MASLNIVLVEPQIPQNTGNIARTCAATGARLHLVEPMGFRVDDKKLKRAGLDYWHLLDITYYEDLDDFFEKNRGGSFFYFTTKGRHVHSDMTYPDNCYLVFGREDAGLPEELLKENEKSCVRLPMRSEARSLNLSNTVAVGVFEVLRQWGYPELKQQGQLTRYRW
;
A
#
# COMPACT_ATOMS: atom_id res chain seq x y z
N MET A 1 13.09 11.29 -9.50
CA MET A 1 12.59 9.91 -9.35
C MET A 1 11.12 9.89 -9.00
N ALA A 2 10.41 8.94 -9.58
CA ALA A 2 8.99 8.77 -9.26
C ALA A 2 8.81 8.29 -7.83
N SER A 3 7.80 8.85 -7.14
CA SER A 3 7.49 8.52 -5.74
C SER A 3 6.22 7.71 -5.67
N LEU A 4 6.30 6.55 -5.02
CA LEU A 4 5.15 5.71 -4.72
C LEU A 4 4.88 5.74 -3.21
N ASN A 5 3.63 6.01 -2.85
CA ASN A 5 3.21 6.15 -1.47
C ASN A 5 2.11 5.14 -1.14
N ILE A 6 2.30 4.38 -0.08
CA ILE A 6 1.32 3.42 0.42
C ILE A 6 0.72 4.00 1.69
N VAL A 7 -0.62 4.06 1.75
CA VAL A 7 -1.34 4.64 2.88
C VAL A 7 -2.24 3.59 3.49
N LEU A 8 -2.03 3.31 4.77
CA LEU A 8 -2.88 2.40 5.54
C LEU A 8 -3.73 3.23 6.50
N VAL A 9 -5.04 3.18 6.32
CA VAL A 9 -5.99 3.94 7.13
C VAL A 9 -6.47 3.06 8.27
N GLU A 10 -6.06 3.41 9.49
CA GLU A 10 -6.47 2.72 10.72
C GLU A 10 -6.19 1.22 10.70
N PRO A 11 -4.97 0.78 10.34
CA PRO A 11 -4.68 -0.66 10.31
C PRO A 11 -4.83 -1.30 11.69
N GLN A 12 -5.36 -2.51 11.73
CA GLN A 12 -5.71 -3.20 12.98
C GLN A 12 -4.82 -4.40 13.27
N ILE A 13 -4.21 -4.99 12.25
CA ILE A 13 -3.45 -6.25 12.37
C ILE A 13 -1.97 -5.98 12.15
N PRO A 14 -1.14 -6.10 13.20
CA PRO A 14 0.29 -5.77 13.10
C PRO A 14 1.05 -6.62 12.08
N GLN A 15 0.68 -7.89 11.89
CA GLN A 15 1.33 -8.75 10.90
C GLN A 15 1.14 -8.21 9.47
N ASN A 16 -0.05 -7.71 9.16
CA ASN A 16 -0.31 -7.11 7.85
C ASN A 16 0.56 -5.88 7.63
N THR A 17 0.59 -4.98 8.59
CA THR A 17 1.42 -3.77 8.51
C THR A 17 2.90 -4.11 8.40
N GLY A 18 3.36 -5.13 9.14
CA GLY A 18 4.74 -5.60 9.06
C GLY A 18 5.10 -6.13 7.67
N ASN A 19 4.22 -6.93 7.08
CA ASN A 19 4.43 -7.45 5.72
C ASN A 19 4.41 -6.33 4.69
N ILE A 20 3.53 -5.36 4.86
CA ILE A 20 3.46 -4.18 3.99
C ILE A 20 4.73 -3.34 4.11
N ALA A 21 5.21 -3.14 5.33
CA ALA A 21 6.47 -2.45 5.58
C ALA A 21 7.64 -3.11 4.84
N ARG A 22 7.68 -4.44 4.83
CA ARG A 22 8.69 -5.20 4.09
C ARG A 22 8.58 -4.95 2.59
N THR A 23 7.39 -4.95 2.04
CA THR A 23 7.16 -4.62 0.62
C THR A 23 7.64 -3.20 0.30
N CYS A 24 7.34 -2.24 1.15
CA CYS A 24 7.78 -0.86 0.97
C CYS A 24 9.31 -0.76 1.02
N ALA A 25 9.95 -1.42 1.98
CA ALA A 25 11.41 -1.43 2.09
C ALA A 25 12.06 -2.04 0.84
N ALA A 26 11.47 -3.12 0.33
CA ALA A 26 12.01 -3.85 -0.83
C ALA A 26 11.87 -3.06 -2.15
N THR A 27 10.93 -2.12 -2.21
CA THR A 27 10.60 -1.40 -3.46
C THR A 27 10.92 0.09 -3.42
N GLY A 28 11.24 0.64 -2.25
CA GLY A 28 11.45 2.07 -2.09
C GLY A 28 10.17 2.87 -1.92
N ALA A 29 9.01 2.22 -1.82
CA ALA A 29 7.76 2.91 -1.54
C ALA A 29 7.75 3.50 -0.13
N ARG A 30 7.14 4.67 0.03
CA ARG A 30 6.95 5.30 1.33
C ARG A 30 5.69 4.76 1.99
N LEU A 31 5.74 4.59 3.31
CA LEU A 31 4.62 4.08 4.08
C LEU A 31 4.03 5.18 4.95
N HIS A 32 2.74 5.40 4.82
CA HIS A 32 1.97 6.36 5.60
C HIS A 32 0.96 5.60 6.45
N LEU A 33 1.00 5.82 7.76
CA LEU A 33 0.10 5.16 8.70
C LEU A 33 -0.82 6.20 9.32
N VAL A 34 -2.12 6.02 9.13
CA VAL A 34 -3.15 6.93 9.63
C VAL A 34 -3.80 6.32 10.87
N GLU A 35 -3.68 7.02 11.99
CA GLU A 35 -4.26 6.59 13.26
C GLU A 35 -5.76 6.91 13.34
N PRO A 36 -6.53 6.28 14.24
CA PRO A 36 -6.07 5.33 15.26
C PRO A 36 -5.77 3.95 14.69
N MET A 37 -4.78 3.28 15.29
CA MET A 37 -4.39 1.94 14.89
C MET A 37 -4.70 0.94 16.00
N GLY A 38 -4.94 -0.32 15.62
CA GLY A 38 -5.25 -1.39 16.56
C GLY A 38 -4.04 -1.92 17.33
N PHE A 39 -2.85 -1.33 17.14
CA PHE A 39 -1.60 -1.77 17.79
C PHE A 39 -0.64 -0.58 17.88
N ARG A 40 0.46 -0.79 18.63
CA ARG A 40 1.52 0.22 18.74
C ARG A 40 2.65 -0.07 17.74
N VAL A 41 3.31 1.00 17.29
CA VAL A 41 4.42 0.94 16.32
C VAL A 41 5.61 0.13 16.85
N ASP A 42 5.84 0.16 18.14
CA ASP A 42 6.90 -0.60 18.79
C ASP A 42 6.51 -2.04 19.13
N ASP A 43 5.36 -2.50 18.62
CA ASP A 43 4.92 -3.88 18.81
C ASP A 43 5.95 -4.84 18.24
N LYS A 44 6.33 -5.84 19.06
CA LYS A 44 7.35 -6.83 18.69
C LYS A 44 6.98 -7.60 17.42
N LYS A 45 5.68 -7.84 17.20
CA LYS A 45 5.19 -8.55 16.01
C LYS A 45 5.43 -7.74 14.74
N LEU A 46 5.19 -6.42 14.81
CA LEU A 46 5.44 -5.51 13.70
C LEU A 46 6.93 -5.47 13.37
N LYS A 47 7.76 -5.25 14.37
CA LYS A 47 9.22 -5.21 14.19
C LYS A 47 9.78 -6.53 13.68
N ARG A 48 9.24 -7.66 14.16
CA ARG A 48 9.70 -8.98 13.75
C ARG A 48 9.40 -9.24 12.28
N ALA A 49 8.24 -8.83 11.78
CA ALA A 49 7.86 -9.01 10.39
C ALA A 49 8.74 -8.18 9.44
N GLY A 50 9.18 -6.99 9.89
CA GLY A 50 9.99 -6.08 9.09
C GLY A 50 11.44 -5.92 9.53
N LEU A 51 11.95 -6.76 10.44
CA LEU A 51 13.21 -6.54 11.16
C LEU A 51 14.40 -6.27 10.25
N ASP A 52 14.62 -7.10 9.25
CA ASP A 52 15.80 -7.00 8.37
C ASP A 52 15.77 -5.77 7.45
N TYR A 53 14.61 -5.15 7.31
CA TYR A 53 14.38 -4.04 6.37
C TYR A 53 13.99 -2.74 7.07
N TRP A 54 13.88 -2.76 8.41
CA TRP A 54 13.33 -1.63 9.17
C TRP A 54 14.09 -0.33 8.92
N HIS A 55 15.41 -0.41 8.81
CA HIS A 55 16.27 0.75 8.56
C HIS A 55 16.11 1.35 7.15
N LEU A 56 15.49 0.61 6.23
CA LEU A 56 15.23 1.07 4.85
C LEU A 56 13.87 1.75 4.72
N LEU A 57 13.06 1.74 5.78
CA LEU A 57 11.70 2.24 5.73
C LEU A 57 11.63 3.76 5.88
N ASP A 58 10.78 4.36 5.07
CA ASP A 58 10.35 5.75 5.21
C ASP A 58 8.90 5.70 5.69
N ILE A 59 8.67 5.88 6.98
CA ILE A 59 7.34 5.81 7.60
C ILE A 59 6.95 7.16 8.16
N THR A 60 5.72 7.61 7.85
CA THR A 60 5.13 8.81 8.43
C THR A 60 3.81 8.45 9.09
N TYR A 61 3.56 9.05 10.26
CA TYR A 61 2.34 8.81 11.06
C TYR A 61 1.46 10.05 11.02
N TYR A 62 0.14 9.83 11.00
CA TYR A 62 -0.85 10.90 10.96
C TYR A 62 -1.92 10.65 12.02
N GLU A 63 -2.41 11.72 12.64
CA GLU A 63 -3.41 11.63 13.69
C GLU A 63 -4.76 11.11 13.17
N ASP A 64 -5.11 11.50 11.94
CA ASP A 64 -6.36 11.11 11.28
C ASP A 64 -6.24 11.37 9.77
N LEU A 65 -7.31 11.07 9.04
CA LEU A 65 -7.36 11.28 7.60
C LEU A 65 -7.24 12.75 7.20
N ASP A 66 -7.83 13.66 7.97
CA ASP A 66 -7.74 15.08 7.68
C ASP A 66 -6.30 15.57 7.77
N ASP A 67 -5.57 15.14 8.81
CA ASP A 67 -4.15 15.42 8.97
C ASP A 67 -3.34 14.88 7.78
N PHE A 68 -3.65 13.66 7.37
CA PHE A 68 -2.98 13.04 6.21
C PHE A 68 -3.20 13.85 4.93
N PHE A 69 -4.43 14.17 4.59
CA PHE A 69 -4.73 14.91 3.36
C PHE A 69 -4.17 16.32 3.37
N GLU A 70 -4.18 16.98 4.52
CA GLU A 70 -3.62 18.31 4.65
C GLU A 70 -2.11 18.33 4.35
N LYS A 71 -1.39 17.35 4.88
CA LYS A 71 0.07 17.27 4.74
C LYS A 71 0.53 16.73 3.37
N ASN A 72 -0.37 16.15 2.60
CA ASN A 72 -0.04 15.53 1.31
C ASN A 72 -0.82 16.14 0.15
N ARG A 73 -1.10 17.42 0.19
CA ARG A 73 -1.78 18.12 -0.89
C ARG A 73 -0.99 18.01 -2.19
N GLY A 74 -1.69 17.90 -3.29
CA GLY A 74 -1.09 17.78 -4.62
C GLY A 74 -0.75 16.37 -5.04
N GLY A 75 -0.97 15.38 -4.19
CA GLY A 75 -0.81 13.97 -4.56
C GLY A 75 -1.95 13.47 -5.44
N SER A 76 -1.69 12.37 -6.15
CA SER A 76 -2.71 11.66 -6.91
C SER A 76 -3.13 10.42 -6.11
N PHE A 77 -4.38 10.38 -5.66
CA PHE A 77 -4.86 9.36 -4.73
C PHE A 77 -5.71 8.32 -5.44
N PHE A 78 -5.43 7.05 -5.16
CA PHE A 78 -6.18 5.90 -5.66
C PHE A 78 -6.65 5.07 -4.48
N TYR A 79 -7.95 4.85 -4.35
CA TYR A 79 -8.56 4.21 -3.19
C TYR A 79 -8.87 2.76 -3.53
N PHE A 80 -8.16 1.85 -2.87
CA PHE A 80 -8.34 0.41 -3.10
C PHE A 80 -9.48 -0.10 -2.24
N THR A 81 -10.51 -0.62 -2.90
CA THR A 81 -11.73 -1.08 -2.24
C THR A 81 -12.43 -2.14 -3.08
N THR A 82 -12.98 -3.16 -2.44
CA THR A 82 -13.79 -4.17 -3.14
C THR A 82 -15.07 -3.59 -3.73
N LYS A 83 -15.42 -2.36 -3.33
CA LYS A 83 -16.60 -1.64 -3.84
C LYS A 83 -16.27 -0.78 -5.07
N GLY A 84 -15.04 -0.73 -5.50
CA GLY A 84 -14.61 0.04 -6.66
C GLY A 84 -15.23 -0.47 -7.95
N ARG A 85 -15.44 0.43 -8.89
CA ARG A 85 -16.04 0.13 -10.19
C ARG A 85 -15.02 0.13 -11.32
N HIS A 86 -13.76 0.33 -10.99
CA HIS A 86 -12.66 0.36 -11.96
C HIS A 86 -11.61 -0.67 -11.56
N VAL A 87 -11.08 -1.38 -12.54
CA VAL A 87 -10.01 -2.35 -12.28
C VAL A 87 -8.71 -1.57 -12.02
N HIS A 88 -7.98 -1.97 -10.98
CA HIS A 88 -6.75 -1.27 -10.57
C HIS A 88 -5.72 -1.16 -11.71
N SER A 89 -5.65 -2.17 -12.58
CA SER A 89 -4.69 -2.18 -13.70
C SER A 89 -5.11 -1.34 -14.90
N ASP A 90 -6.34 -0.83 -14.93
CA ASP A 90 -6.80 0.07 -15.98
C ASP A 90 -6.44 1.54 -15.70
N MET A 91 -5.93 1.83 -14.51
CA MET A 91 -5.51 3.19 -14.15
C MET A 91 -4.09 3.45 -14.62
N THR A 92 -3.80 4.70 -14.95
CA THR A 92 -2.45 5.20 -15.17
C THR A 92 -1.97 5.86 -13.88
N TYR A 93 -0.88 5.37 -13.30
CA TYR A 93 -0.38 5.88 -12.03
C TYR A 93 0.74 6.89 -12.27
N PRO A 94 0.50 8.19 -11.98
CA PRO A 94 1.52 9.21 -12.16
C PRO A 94 2.53 9.21 -11.01
N ASP A 95 3.59 9.97 -11.17
CA ASP A 95 4.53 10.24 -10.09
C ASP A 95 3.78 10.86 -8.89
N ASN A 96 4.27 10.58 -7.69
CA ASN A 96 3.68 11.04 -6.44
C ASN A 96 2.23 10.52 -6.28
N CYS A 97 2.00 9.27 -6.68
CA CYS A 97 0.72 8.64 -6.45
C CYS A 97 0.67 7.99 -5.07
N TYR A 98 -0.53 7.95 -4.52
CA TYR A 98 -0.83 7.37 -3.21
C TYR A 98 -1.84 6.25 -3.41
N LEU A 99 -1.49 5.05 -2.98
CA LEU A 99 -2.40 3.91 -2.94
C LEU A 99 -2.96 3.82 -1.53
N VAL A 100 -4.25 4.07 -1.39
CA VAL A 100 -4.93 4.20 -0.08
C VAL A 100 -5.73 2.94 0.20
N PHE A 101 -5.44 2.30 1.33
CA PHE A 101 -6.06 1.05 1.75
C PHE A 101 -6.76 1.23 3.11
N GLY A 102 -7.90 0.59 3.28
CA GLY A 102 -8.68 0.68 4.52
C GLY A 102 -8.34 -0.42 5.52
N ARG A 103 -9.11 -0.42 6.60
CA ARG A 103 -9.02 -1.42 7.69
C ARG A 103 -9.30 -2.81 7.15
N GLU A 104 -8.65 -3.79 7.76
CA GLU A 104 -8.82 -5.20 7.36
C GLU A 104 -10.28 -5.67 7.52
N ASP A 105 -10.98 -5.16 8.53
CA ASP A 105 -12.35 -5.58 8.86
C ASP A 105 -13.45 -4.71 8.25
N ALA A 106 -13.16 -3.45 7.91
CA ALA A 106 -14.19 -2.48 7.51
C ALA A 106 -13.90 -1.75 6.20
N GLY A 107 -12.67 -1.78 5.69
CA GLY A 107 -12.29 -1.03 4.51
C GLY A 107 -12.23 0.47 4.76
N LEU A 108 -12.33 1.25 3.70
CA LEU A 108 -12.31 2.71 3.74
C LEU A 108 -13.71 3.28 4.03
N PRO A 109 -13.79 4.48 4.64
CA PRO A 109 -15.09 5.13 4.87
C PRO A 109 -15.84 5.34 3.55
N GLU A 110 -17.14 5.03 3.53
CA GLU A 110 -17.94 5.16 2.31
C GLU A 110 -18.10 6.61 1.85
N GLU A 111 -18.08 7.56 2.76
CA GLU A 111 -18.12 9.00 2.42
C GLU A 111 -16.90 9.38 1.57
N LEU A 112 -15.73 8.89 1.94
CA LEU A 112 -14.50 9.11 1.19
C LEU A 112 -14.59 8.50 -0.21
N LEU A 113 -15.08 7.26 -0.30
CA LEU A 113 -15.21 6.56 -1.57
C LEU A 113 -16.21 7.25 -2.50
N LYS A 114 -17.34 7.68 -1.96
CA LYS A 114 -18.39 8.36 -2.73
C LYS A 114 -17.88 9.64 -3.40
N GLU A 115 -17.06 10.40 -2.69
CA GLU A 115 -16.51 11.64 -3.21
C GLU A 115 -15.41 11.41 -4.25
N ASN A 116 -14.88 10.19 -4.35
CA ASN A 116 -13.74 9.86 -5.19
C ASN A 116 -14.00 8.65 -6.09
N GLU A 117 -15.23 8.48 -6.56
CA GLU A 117 -15.65 7.29 -7.33
C GLU A 117 -14.70 6.97 -8.49
N LYS A 118 -14.25 7.97 -9.22
CA LYS A 118 -13.38 7.78 -10.40
C LYS A 118 -12.00 7.25 -10.03
N SER A 119 -11.57 7.45 -8.80
CA SER A 119 -10.27 7.01 -8.29
C SER A 119 -10.38 5.78 -7.40
N CYS A 120 -11.57 5.22 -7.23
CA CYS A 120 -11.76 3.97 -6.49
C CYS A 120 -11.51 2.79 -7.42
N VAL A 121 -10.60 1.93 -7.01
CA VAL A 121 -10.15 0.80 -7.82
C VAL A 121 -10.24 -0.50 -7.04
N ARG A 122 -10.32 -1.61 -7.76
CA ARG A 122 -10.36 -2.92 -7.14
C ARG A 122 -9.49 -3.93 -7.89
N LEU A 123 -9.06 -4.95 -7.18
CA LEU A 123 -8.51 -6.14 -7.81
C LEU A 123 -9.69 -7.02 -8.27
N PRO A 124 -9.68 -7.52 -9.51
CA PRO A 124 -10.70 -8.47 -9.93
C PRO A 124 -10.64 -9.74 -9.09
N MET A 125 -11.80 -10.24 -8.70
CA MET A 125 -11.93 -11.47 -7.91
C MET A 125 -13.14 -12.25 -8.38
N ARG A 126 -13.17 -13.54 -8.03
CA ARG A 126 -14.37 -14.35 -8.22
C ARG A 126 -15.49 -13.78 -7.34
N SER A 127 -16.73 -13.88 -7.83
CA SER A 127 -17.88 -13.28 -7.15
C SER A 127 -18.12 -13.84 -5.74
N GLU A 128 -17.69 -15.08 -5.50
CA GLU A 128 -17.85 -15.73 -4.20
C GLU A 128 -16.83 -15.25 -3.17
N ALA A 129 -15.74 -14.64 -3.61
CA ALA A 129 -14.70 -14.13 -2.72
C ALA A 129 -15.07 -12.75 -2.18
N ARG A 130 -14.86 -12.53 -0.87
CA ARG A 130 -15.15 -11.23 -0.25
C ARG A 130 -14.01 -10.25 -0.40
N SER A 131 -12.80 -10.71 -0.12
CA SER A 131 -11.60 -9.87 -0.15
C SER A 131 -10.35 -10.75 -0.15
N LEU A 132 -9.22 -10.14 -0.46
CA LEU A 132 -7.91 -10.72 -0.25
C LEU A 132 -7.33 -10.18 1.06
N ASN A 133 -6.34 -10.89 1.60
CA ASN A 133 -5.55 -10.38 2.70
C ASN A 133 -4.98 -8.99 2.33
N LEU A 134 -4.99 -8.06 3.28
CA LEU A 134 -4.57 -6.68 3.03
C LEU A 134 -3.14 -6.60 2.49
N SER A 135 -2.20 -7.31 3.12
CA SER A 135 -0.80 -7.23 2.68
C SER A 135 -0.60 -7.78 1.27
N ASN A 136 -1.37 -8.78 0.87
CA ASN A 136 -1.36 -9.30 -0.49
C ASN A 136 -1.90 -8.26 -1.47
N THR A 137 -3.01 -7.62 -1.14
CA THR A 137 -3.62 -6.57 -1.97
C THR A 137 -2.64 -5.42 -2.18
N VAL A 138 -1.97 -4.98 -1.12
CA VAL A 138 -0.98 -3.91 -1.20
C VAL A 138 0.16 -4.30 -2.13
N ALA A 139 0.70 -5.51 -1.99
CA ALA A 139 1.79 -5.98 -2.85
C ALA A 139 1.38 -5.98 -4.33
N VAL A 140 0.18 -6.46 -4.63
CA VAL A 140 -0.34 -6.45 -6.01
C VAL A 140 -0.41 -5.01 -6.54
N GLY A 141 -0.95 -4.08 -5.75
CA GLY A 141 -1.05 -2.68 -6.16
C GLY A 141 0.30 -2.04 -6.38
N VAL A 142 1.24 -2.26 -5.47
CA VAL A 142 2.61 -1.73 -5.57
C VAL A 142 3.27 -2.21 -6.87
N PHE A 143 3.22 -3.51 -7.15
CA PHE A 143 3.90 -4.05 -8.32
C PHE A 143 3.21 -3.70 -9.63
N GLU A 144 1.92 -3.43 -9.63
CA GLU A 144 1.25 -2.90 -10.83
C GLU A 144 1.77 -1.49 -11.16
N VAL A 145 1.89 -0.62 -10.17
CA VAL A 145 2.45 0.71 -10.37
C VAL A 145 3.89 0.62 -10.89
N LEU A 146 4.72 -0.20 -10.22
CA LEU A 146 6.11 -0.37 -10.60
C LEU A 146 6.26 -0.96 -12.01
N ARG A 147 5.37 -1.88 -12.38
CA ARG A 147 5.34 -2.42 -13.74
C ARG A 147 5.11 -1.31 -14.76
N GLN A 148 4.12 -0.45 -14.52
CA GLN A 148 3.84 0.68 -15.41
C GLN A 148 5.03 1.63 -15.54
N TRP A 149 5.80 1.79 -14.47
CA TRP A 149 6.98 2.67 -14.46
C TRP A 149 8.25 2.00 -15.00
N GLY A 150 8.19 0.71 -15.33
CA GLY A 150 9.37 -0.03 -15.83
C GLY A 150 10.34 -0.47 -14.75
N TYR A 151 9.87 -0.63 -13.50
CA TYR A 151 10.68 -1.07 -12.33
C TYR A 151 11.92 -0.22 -12.10
N PRO A 152 11.80 1.12 -11.97
CA PRO A 152 12.95 2.00 -11.88
C PRO A 152 13.82 1.67 -10.66
N GLU A 153 15.11 1.52 -10.88
CA GLU A 153 16.12 1.26 -9.85
C GLU A 153 15.97 -0.08 -9.13
N LEU A 154 15.14 -0.97 -9.67
CA LEU A 154 14.96 -2.30 -9.09
C LEU A 154 15.74 -3.34 -9.86
N LYS A 155 16.31 -4.30 -9.14
CA LYS A 155 17.06 -5.39 -9.74
C LYS A 155 16.08 -6.34 -10.44
N GLN A 156 16.26 -6.52 -11.74
CA GLN A 156 15.32 -7.30 -12.56
C GLN A 156 15.86 -8.67 -12.97
N GLN A 157 17.09 -9.00 -12.64
CA GLN A 157 17.70 -10.29 -12.97
C GLN A 157 18.45 -10.83 -11.77
N GLY A 158 18.47 -12.15 -11.66
CA GLY A 158 19.19 -12.84 -10.62
C GLY A 158 20.24 -13.77 -11.18
N GLN A 159 21.04 -14.36 -10.28
CA GLN A 159 22.06 -15.35 -10.59
C GLN A 159 21.86 -16.58 -9.73
N LEU A 160 22.19 -17.73 -10.27
CA LEU A 160 22.23 -18.96 -9.46
C LEU A 160 23.42 -18.89 -8.50
N THR A 161 23.31 -19.57 -7.37
CA THR A 161 24.36 -19.57 -6.35
C THR A 161 25.49 -20.55 -6.71
N ARG A 162 25.14 -21.72 -7.19
CA ARG A 162 26.09 -22.82 -7.45
C ARG A 162 26.35 -23.06 -8.93
N TYR A 163 25.45 -22.60 -9.78
CA TYR A 163 25.51 -22.85 -11.21
C TYR A 163 25.41 -21.55 -11.99
N ARG A 164 25.61 -21.62 -13.29
CA ARG A 164 25.35 -20.51 -14.20
C ARG A 164 24.05 -20.77 -14.94
N TRP A 165 23.38 -19.71 -15.33
CA TRP A 165 22.24 -19.82 -16.24
C TRP A 165 22.69 -20.28 -17.63
#